data_961dbe5425b15e8f7c2ca834925f9f86
#
_entry.id   961dbe5425b15e8f7c2ca834925f9f86
#
_cell.length_a   1.000
_cell.length_b   1.000
_cell.length_c   1.000
_cell.angle_alpha   90.00
_cell.angle_beta   90.00
_cell.angle_gamma   90.00
#
_symmetry.space_group_name_H-M   'P 1'
#
loop_
_entity.id
_entity.type
_entity.pdbx_description
1 polymer ?
#
loop_
_entity_poly.entity_id
_entity_poly.type
_entity_poly.pdbx_seq_one_letter_code
_entity_poly.pdbx_strand_id
1 'polypeptide(L)'
;MWPCRSQEGEDARLYQGVQALSDFCCALEINVPTGKDSLSMSQQYPGGEKIISPGTVIVSAGGEVSDVKKVVSPVMVNKEKSTFYHIDFSFDDLRLGGSAFAQSLNKVGSDVPTCKNPEYFRDAFLAVQELVNKGLILAGHDISAGGLITTLLEMCFANVEGGMEINLDKIKEQDLIKILFAENPGIVIQVSDKHKEAVKQILEDAGVGYVKLGKPTDERHILVSKGDATYQFGIDYMRDVWYSTSYLLDRKQSMNGWA
;
A
#
# COMPACT_ATOMS: atom_id res chain seq x y z
N MET A 1 -7.65 13.23 14.67
CA MET A 1 -9.05 13.74 14.63
C MET A 1 -9.92 12.74 15.36
N TRP A 2 -10.72 13.17 16.34
CA TRP A 2 -11.44 12.23 17.20
C TRP A 2 -12.74 12.84 17.77
N PRO A 3 -13.83 12.05 17.97
CA PRO A 3 -15.11 12.58 18.45
C PRO A 3 -15.30 12.45 19.99
N CYS A 4 -14.26 12.68 20.79
CA CYS A 4 -14.27 12.44 22.25
C CYS A 4 -15.43 13.08 23.00
N ARG A 5 -15.82 14.31 22.59
CA ARG A 5 -16.92 15.05 23.26
C ARG A 5 -18.31 14.60 22.87
N SER A 6 -18.44 13.73 21.89
CA SER A 6 -19.71 13.41 21.25
C SER A 6 -20.14 11.97 21.47
N GLN A 7 -19.25 11.12 21.94
CA GLN A 7 -19.48 9.68 22.04
C GLN A 7 -18.83 9.11 23.31
N GLU A 8 -19.58 8.28 24.01
CA GLU A 8 -19.10 7.56 25.18
C GLU A 8 -17.99 6.56 24.77
N GLY A 9 -16.91 6.51 25.54
CA GLY A 9 -15.77 5.61 25.34
C GLY A 9 -14.74 6.09 24.34
N GLU A 10 -14.99 7.16 23.57
CA GLU A 10 -14.06 7.64 22.55
C GLU A 10 -12.80 8.29 23.11
N ASP A 11 -12.83 8.80 24.32
CA ASP A 11 -11.65 9.26 25.06
C ASP A 11 -10.70 8.10 25.42
N ALA A 12 -11.24 6.97 25.86
CA ALA A 12 -10.45 5.76 26.11
C ALA A 12 -9.86 5.20 24.82
N ARG A 13 -10.62 5.19 23.73
CA ARG A 13 -10.14 4.78 22.41
C ARG A 13 -9.03 5.71 21.88
N LEU A 14 -9.17 7.03 22.09
CA LEU A 14 -8.11 7.99 21.73
C LEU A 14 -6.83 7.68 22.49
N TYR A 15 -6.92 7.47 23.80
CA TYR A 15 -5.77 7.11 24.62
C TYR A 15 -5.06 5.86 24.11
N GLN A 16 -5.82 4.79 23.84
CA GLN A 16 -5.28 3.55 23.29
C GLN A 16 -4.64 3.75 21.92
N GLY A 17 -5.26 4.53 21.03
CA GLY A 17 -4.71 4.85 19.71
C GLY A 17 -3.40 5.63 19.77
N VAL A 18 -3.32 6.62 20.65
CA VAL A 18 -2.09 7.39 20.89
C VAL A 18 -1.00 6.53 21.50
N GLN A 19 -1.34 5.68 22.46
CA GLN A 19 -0.38 4.76 23.06
C GLN A 19 0.19 3.80 22.03
N ALA A 20 -0.66 3.15 21.23
CA ALA A 20 -0.21 2.24 20.17
C ALA A 20 0.71 2.94 19.16
N LEU A 21 0.38 4.18 18.75
CA LEU A 21 1.24 4.97 17.88
C LEU A 21 2.58 5.29 18.54
N SER A 22 2.56 5.70 19.81
CA SER A 22 3.77 6.01 20.57
C SER A 22 4.69 4.79 20.71
N ASP A 23 4.12 3.64 21.09
CA ASP A 23 4.88 2.40 21.24
C ASP A 23 5.50 1.97 19.90
N PHE A 24 4.76 2.09 18.80
CA PHE A 24 5.27 1.79 17.46
C PHE A 24 6.38 2.76 17.04
N CYS A 25 6.20 4.07 17.22
CA CYS A 25 7.23 5.06 16.90
C CYS A 25 8.50 4.87 17.74
N CYS A 26 8.36 4.53 19.03
CA CYS A 26 9.50 4.22 19.90
C CYS A 26 10.26 2.98 19.40
N ALA A 27 9.56 1.91 19.00
CA ALA A 27 10.18 0.70 18.44
C ALA A 27 10.90 0.95 17.11
N LEU A 28 10.40 1.91 16.31
CA LEU A 28 11.03 2.34 15.06
C LEU A 28 12.13 3.40 15.26
N GLU A 29 12.33 3.88 16.49
CA GLU A 29 13.26 4.99 16.80
C GLU A 29 12.91 6.30 16.06
N ILE A 30 11.61 6.53 15.81
CA ILE A 30 11.10 7.72 15.13
C ILE A 30 10.65 8.76 16.14
N ASN A 31 11.16 9.99 16.01
CA ASN A 31 10.72 11.12 16.81
C ASN A 31 9.43 11.73 16.26
N VAL A 32 8.47 12.00 17.15
CA VAL A 32 7.24 12.76 16.85
C VAL A 32 7.36 14.14 17.48
N PRO A 33 7.88 15.14 16.75
CA PRO A 33 8.21 16.46 17.34
C PRO A 33 6.96 17.30 17.60
N THR A 34 5.86 17.05 16.93
CA THR A 34 4.63 17.84 17.05
C THR A 34 3.39 17.02 16.67
N GLY A 35 2.26 17.47 17.15
CA GLY A 35 0.95 16.95 16.79
C GLY A 35 -0.10 18.06 16.74
N LYS A 36 -1.22 17.78 16.11
CA LYS A 36 -2.39 18.66 16.06
C LYS A 36 -3.66 17.83 16.24
N ASP A 37 -4.43 18.13 17.27
CA ASP A 37 -5.62 17.40 17.64
C ASP A 37 -6.90 18.16 17.28
N SER A 38 -7.93 17.43 16.90
CA SER A 38 -9.31 17.90 16.77
C SER A 38 -10.21 16.85 17.44
N LEU A 39 -10.85 17.24 18.56
CA LEU A 39 -11.57 16.31 19.44
C LEU A 39 -13.09 16.39 19.35
N SER A 40 -13.62 17.18 18.43
CA SER A 40 -15.07 17.41 18.26
C SER A 40 -15.51 17.30 16.80
N MET A 41 -14.89 16.41 16.05
CA MET A 41 -15.15 16.27 14.63
C MET A 41 -16.54 15.72 14.36
N SER A 42 -17.43 16.60 13.89
CA SER A 42 -18.76 16.25 13.46
C SER A 42 -19.27 17.28 12.44
N GLN A 43 -20.18 16.85 11.58
CA GLN A 43 -20.87 17.70 10.62
C GLN A 43 -22.38 17.62 10.87
N GLN A 44 -23.01 18.77 10.98
CA GLN A 44 -24.48 18.87 11.06
C GLN A 44 -25.02 19.33 9.71
N TYR A 45 -26.01 18.60 9.22
CA TYR A 45 -26.69 18.90 7.97
C TYR A 45 -27.98 19.72 8.19
N PRO A 46 -28.47 20.44 7.18
CA PRO A 46 -29.68 21.29 7.30
C PRO A 46 -30.94 20.58 7.79
N GLY A 47 -31.07 19.27 7.58
CA GLY A 47 -32.16 18.43 8.09
C GLY A 47 -32.06 18.04 9.56
N GLY A 48 -31.07 18.52 10.29
CA GLY A 48 -30.83 18.17 11.70
C GLY A 48 -30.02 16.88 11.90
N GLU A 49 -29.69 16.17 10.84
CA GLU A 49 -28.81 15.00 10.89
C GLU A 49 -27.37 15.42 11.27
N LYS A 50 -26.80 14.73 12.23
CA LYS A 50 -25.42 14.94 12.67
C LYS A 50 -24.59 13.69 12.37
N ILE A 51 -23.60 13.85 11.51
CA ILE A 51 -22.60 12.83 11.21
C ILE A 51 -21.38 13.07 12.10
N ILE A 52 -20.92 12.02 12.75
CA ILE A 52 -19.75 12.03 13.62
C ILE A 52 -18.60 11.36 12.86
N SER A 53 -17.46 12.04 12.77
CA SER A 53 -16.26 11.49 12.14
C SER A 53 -15.73 10.30 12.95
N PRO A 54 -15.34 9.19 12.31
CA PRO A 54 -14.64 8.12 13.00
C PRO A 54 -13.31 8.63 13.57
N GLY A 55 -12.84 8.00 14.65
CA GLY A 55 -11.51 8.26 15.18
C GLY A 55 -10.45 7.98 14.13
N THR A 56 -9.62 8.97 13.80
CA THR A 56 -8.64 8.88 12.72
C THR A 56 -7.30 9.47 13.16
N VAL A 57 -6.23 8.72 12.96
CA VAL A 57 -4.84 9.18 13.11
C VAL A 57 -4.23 9.33 11.72
N ILE A 58 -3.68 10.51 11.44
CA ILE A 58 -2.94 10.80 10.21
C ILE A 58 -1.50 11.08 10.62
N VAL A 59 -0.56 10.33 10.05
CA VAL A 59 0.87 10.49 10.28
C VAL A 59 1.51 11.01 9.01
N SER A 60 2.25 12.12 9.13
CA SER A 60 3.13 12.62 8.07
C SER A 60 4.57 12.42 8.52
N ALA A 61 5.39 11.84 7.67
CA ALA A 61 6.79 11.62 7.92
C ALA A 61 7.66 12.44 6.95
N GLY A 62 8.75 12.98 7.45
CA GLY A 62 9.78 13.66 6.66
C GLY A 62 11.13 13.02 6.90
N GLY A 63 11.97 12.96 5.87
CA GLY A 63 13.32 12.41 5.96
C GLY A 63 14.26 13.14 5.02
N GLU A 64 15.55 13.11 5.33
CA GLU A 64 16.60 13.64 4.47
C GLU A 64 16.90 12.66 3.33
N VAL A 65 17.00 13.16 2.11
CA VAL A 65 17.42 12.41 0.93
C VAL A 65 18.83 12.84 0.55
N SER A 66 19.80 11.93 0.72
CA SER A 66 21.22 12.23 0.45
C SER A 66 21.54 12.39 -1.03
N ASP A 67 20.80 11.71 -1.91
CA ASP A 67 20.98 11.78 -3.36
C ASP A 67 19.63 11.62 -4.08
N VAL A 68 19.11 12.74 -4.60
CA VAL A 68 17.82 12.78 -5.33
C VAL A 68 17.82 11.95 -6.62
N LYS A 69 18.96 11.49 -7.09
CA LYS A 69 19.06 10.60 -8.27
C LYS A 69 18.82 9.13 -7.90
N LYS A 70 18.83 8.79 -6.62
CA LYS A 70 18.57 7.43 -6.12
C LYS A 70 17.11 7.21 -5.73
N VAL A 71 16.19 7.89 -6.38
CA VAL A 71 14.76 7.64 -6.19
C VAL A 71 14.30 6.45 -7.03
N VAL A 72 13.36 5.69 -6.48
CA VAL A 72 12.70 4.58 -7.16
C VAL A 72 11.36 5.06 -7.70
N SER A 73 11.13 4.86 -9.00
CA SER A 73 9.84 5.15 -9.62
C SER A 73 8.89 3.96 -9.43
N PRO A 74 7.57 4.19 -9.26
CA PRO A 74 6.60 3.10 -9.29
C PRO A 74 6.40 2.51 -10.68
N VAL A 75 6.83 3.19 -11.73
CA VAL A 75 6.58 2.79 -13.12
C VAL A 75 7.45 1.60 -13.52
N MET A 76 6.80 0.51 -13.86
CA MET A 76 7.45 -0.73 -14.32
C MET A 76 8.35 -0.49 -15.55
N VAL A 77 9.51 -1.14 -15.57
CA VAL A 77 10.44 -1.16 -16.72
C VAL A 77 10.15 -2.38 -17.60
N ASN A 78 9.66 -2.16 -18.84
CA ASN A 78 9.20 -3.24 -19.72
C ASN A 78 10.31 -4.03 -20.42
N LYS A 79 11.39 -3.36 -20.82
CA LYS A 79 12.37 -3.91 -21.78
C LYS A 79 13.56 -4.63 -21.12
N GLU A 80 13.59 -4.75 -19.81
CA GLU A 80 14.66 -5.43 -19.10
C GLU A 80 14.19 -6.78 -18.56
N LYS A 81 15.00 -7.82 -18.75
CA LYS A 81 14.77 -9.10 -18.09
C LYS A 81 14.84 -8.91 -16.58
N SER A 82 13.71 -9.05 -15.93
CA SER A 82 13.55 -8.69 -14.53
C SER A 82 12.50 -9.55 -13.85
N THR A 83 12.47 -9.45 -12.54
CA THR A 83 11.56 -10.22 -11.68
C THR A 83 10.91 -9.27 -10.67
N PHE A 84 9.61 -9.47 -10.41
CA PHE A 84 8.89 -8.81 -9.33
C PHE A 84 8.99 -9.64 -8.04
N TYR A 85 9.23 -8.95 -6.94
CA TYR A 85 9.23 -9.51 -5.59
C TYR A 85 8.26 -8.72 -4.71
N HIS A 86 7.52 -9.43 -3.89
CA HIS A 86 6.77 -8.87 -2.77
C HIS A 86 7.59 -9.03 -1.50
N ILE A 87 7.70 -7.96 -0.72
CA ILE A 87 8.32 -7.92 0.60
C ILE A 87 7.23 -7.50 1.57
N ASP A 88 6.85 -8.38 2.49
CA ASP A 88 5.90 -8.10 3.55
C ASP A 88 6.58 -7.34 4.69
N PHE A 89 5.95 -6.27 5.18
CA PHE A 89 6.41 -5.51 6.33
C PHE A 89 5.54 -5.75 7.57
N SER A 90 4.40 -6.41 7.40
CA SER A 90 3.42 -6.58 8.47
C SER A 90 3.78 -7.65 9.48
N PHE A 91 4.46 -8.71 9.03
CA PHE A 91 4.70 -9.92 9.81
C PHE A 91 3.40 -10.51 10.40
N ASP A 92 2.27 -10.35 9.69
CA ASP A 92 0.94 -10.75 10.15
C ASP A 92 0.16 -11.46 9.03
N ASP A 93 -0.96 -12.08 9.40
CA ASP A 93 -1.90 -12.68 8.45
C ASP A 93 -2.57 -11.58 7.60
N LEU A 94 -2.92 -11.92 6.37
CA LEU A 94 -3.63 -11.00 5.47
C LEU A 94 -5.07 -10.79 5.94
N ARG A 95 -5.49 -9.53 6.09
CA ARG A 95 -6.77 -9.12 6.63
C ARG A 95 -7.45 -8.07 5.77
N LEU A 96 -8.78 -8.10 5.72
CA LEU A 96 -9.60 -7.26 4.83
C LEU A 96 -10.39 -6.17 5.55
N GLY A 97 -10.39 -6.15 6.89
CA GLY A 97 -11.13 -5.15 7.66
C GLY A 97 -10.63 -3.74 7.38
N GLY A 98 -11.57 -2.82 7.15
CA GLY A 98 -11.26 -1.42 6.81
C GLY A 98 -10.73 -1.18 5.39
N SER A 99 -10.41 -2.23 4.63
CA SER A 99 -9.85 -2.11 3.28
C SER A 99 -10.80 -1.44 2.29
N ALA A 100 -10.26 -0.86 1.22
CA ALA A 100 -11.05 -0.32 0.11
C ALA A 100 -11.97 -1.39 -0.50
N PHE A 101 -11.51 -2.66 -0.55
CA PHE A 101 -12.33 -3.78 -0.97
C PHE A 101 -13.57 -3.97 -0.07
N ALA A 102 -13.40 -4.00 1.25
CA ALA A 102 -14.52 -4.15 2.18
C ALA A 102 -15.49 -2.95 2.06
N GLN A 103 -14.98 -1.73 1.95
CA GLN A 103 -15.77 -0.52 1.78
C GLN A 103 -16.56 -0.51 0.46
N SER A 104 -15.99 -1.01 -0.64
CA SER A 104 -16.70 -1.15 -1.92
C SER A 104 -17.92 -2.08 -1.85
N LEU A 105 -17.95 -2.97 -0.87
CA LEU A 105 -19.06 -3.87 -0.56
C LEU A 105 -20.00 -3.30 0.53
N ASN A 106 -19.86 -2.02 0.90
CA ASN A 106 -20.56 -1.38 2.03
C ASN A 106 -20.34 -2.11 3.37
N LYS A 107 -19.15 -2.63 3.58
CA LYS A 107 -18.73 -3.32 4.80
C LYS A 107 -17.43 -2.71 5.32
N VAL A 108 -17.24 -2.73 6.63
CA VAL A 108 -15.99 -2.26 7.24
C VAL A 108 -15.18 -3.47 7.74
N GLY A 109 -15.85 -4.40 8.42
CA GLY A 109 -15.17 -5.51 9.08
C GLY A 109 -14.44 -5.07 10.35
N SER A 110 -14.04 -6.04 11.16
CA SER A 110 -13.32 -5.81 12.43
C SER A 110 -11.89 -6.37 12.43
N ASP A 111 -11.58 -7.20 11.45
CA ASP A 111 -10.27 -7.88 11.35
C ASP A 111 -9.36 -7.07 10.42
N VAL A 112 -8.69 -6.06 11.00
CA VAL A 112 -7.91 -5.07 10.26
C VAL A 112 -6.45 -5.50 10.08
N PRO A 113 -5.78 -5.07 8.99
CA PRO A 113 -4.34 -5.24 8.83
C PRO A 113 -3.58 -4.54 9.97
N THR A 114 -2.54 -5.19 10.48
CA THR A 114 -1.69 -4.62 11.52
C THR A 114 -0.22 -4.87 11.18
N CYS A 115 0.69 -4.12 11.80
CA CYS A 115 2.09 -4.46 11.89
C CYS A 115 2.32 -5.20 13.22
N LYS A 116 2.55 -6.51 13.16
CA LYS A 116 2.64 -7.36 14.35
C LYS A 116 4.00 -7.31 15.02
N ASN A 117 5.03 -7.00 14.26
CA ASN A 117 6.40 -6.90 14.74
C ASN A 117 7.07 -5.62 14.22
N PRO A 118 7.12 -4.55 15.04
CA PRO A 118 7.72 -3.28 14.63
C PRO A 118 9.22 -3.37 14.31
N GLU A 119 9.95 -4.25 14.98
CA GLU A 119 11.38 -4.44 14.72
C GLU A 119 11.61 -5.07 13.35
N TYR A 120 10.82 -6.09 13.01
CA TYR A 120 10.82 -6.66 11.66
C TYR A 120 10.45 -5.61 10.59
N PHE A 121 9.45 -4.77 10.85
CA PHE A 121 9.10 -3.67 9.94
C PHE A 121 10.30 -2.75 9.70
N ARG A 122 11.01 -2.36 10.77
CA ARG A 122 12.21 -1.52 10.69
C ARG A 122 13.29 -2.20 9.85
N ASP A 123 13.57 -3.46 10.12
CA ASP A 123 14.61 -4.23 9.42
C ASP A 123 14.27 -4.40 7.93
N ALA A 124 13.01 -4.67 7.59
CA ALA A 124 12.53 -4.72 6.21
C ALA A 124 12.66 -3.36 5.51
N PHE A 125 12.29 -2.27 6.20
CA PHE A 125 12.45 -0.92 5.67
C PHE A 125 13.93 -0.58 5.40
N LEU A 126 14.81 -0.87 6.34
CA LEU A 126 16.25 -0.61 6.19
C LEU A 126 16.88 -1.45 5.07
N ALA A 127 16.48 -2.71 4.92
CA ALA A 127 16.93 -3.56 3.82
C ALA A 127 16.51 -2.98 2.46
N VAL A 128 15.26 -2.51 2.34
CA VAL A 128 14.80 -1.84 1.12
C VAL A 128 15.58 -0.56 0.86
N GLN A 129 15.88 0.26 1.89
CA GLN A 129 16.71 1.46 1.74
C GLN A 129 18.13 1.11 1.27
N GLU A 130 18.70 0.00 1.73
CA GLU A 130 19.99 -0.49 1.23
C GLU A 130 19.92 -0.86 -0.25
N LEU A 131 18.85 -1.56 -0.68
CA LEU A 131 18.64 -1.89 -2.09
C LEU A 131 18.54 -0.63 -2.97
N VAL A 132 17.80 0.40 -2.50
CA VAL A 132 17.68 1.70 -3.17
C VAL A 132 19.06 2.38 -3.29
N ASN A 133 19.80 2.46 -2.18
CA ASN A 133 21.12 3.10 -2.13
C ASN A 133 22.15 2.42 -3.05
N LYS A 134 22.04 1.10 -3.22
CA LYS A 134 22.91 0.32 -4.12
C LYS A 134 22.43 0.33 -5.58
N GLY A 135 21.26 0.94 -5.89
CA GLY A 135 20.71 1.00 -7.24
C GLY A 135 20.27 -0.36 -7.78
N LEU A 136 19.79 -1.25 -6.91
CA LEU A 136 19.42 -2.62 -7.27
C LEU A 136 17.94 -2.77 -7.64
N ILE A 137 17.13 -1.72 -7.44
CA ILE A 137 15.70 -1.69 -7.74
C ILE A 137 15.46 -0.91 -9.02
N LEU A 138 14.76 -1.51 -9.99
CA LEU A 138 14.36 -0.86 -11.25
C LEU A 138 13.08 -0.03 -11.07
N ALA A 139 12.11 -0.56 -10.33
CA ALA A 139 10.84 0.08 -9.99
C ALA A 139 10.35 -0.48 -8.66
N GLY A 140 9.54 0.28 -7.94
CA GLY A 140 8.96 -0.20 -6.68
C GLY A 140 7.75 0.62 -6.27
N HIS A 141 6.77 -0.04 -5.65
CA HIS A 141 5.53 0.56 -5.20
C HIS A 141 5.06 -0.08 -3.89
N ASP A 142 4.63 0.73 -2.94
CA ASP A 142 4.05 0.26 -1.68
C ASP A 142 2.67 -0.39 -1.89
N ILE A 143 2.32 -1.28 -0.98
CA ILE A 143 0.97 -1.81 -0.88
C ILE A 143 0.17 -0.87 0.02
N SER A 144 -0.87 -0.26 -0.55
CA SER A 144 -1.75 0.66 0.15
C SER A 144 -3.22 0.37 -0.17
N ALA A 145 -4.07 1.39 -0.31
CA ALA A 145 -5.50 1.22 -0.60
C ALA A 145 -5.73 0.36 -1.86
N GLY A 146 -6.53 -0.69 -1.73
CA GLY A 146 -6.82 -1.65 -2.79
C GLY A 146 -5.89 -2.86 -2.85
N GLY A 147 -4.84 -2.91 -2.03
CA GLY A 147 -3.98 -4.08 -1.86
C GLY A 147 -3.05 -4.37 -3.03
N LEU A 148 -2.53 -5.60 -3.06
CA LEU A 148 -1.53 -6.04 -4.04
C LEU A 148 -1.94 -5.84 -5.51
N ILE A 149 -3.20 -6.13 -5.85
CA ILE A 149 -3.63 -6.02 -7.25
C ILE A 149 -3.63 -4.57 -7.73
N THR A 150 -4.03 -3.62 -6.89
CA THR A 150 -3.98 -2.19 -7.20
C THR A 150 -2.54 -1.72 -7.38
N THR A 151 -1.64 -2.09 -6.48
CA THR A 151 -0.20 -1.83 -6.60
C THR A 151 0.37 -2.29 -7.95
N LEU A 152 0.08 -3.53 -8.36
CA LEU A 152 0.55 -4.08 -9.63
C LEU A 152 -0.03 -3.32 -10.85
N LEU A 153 -1.30 -2.93 -10.79
CA LEU A 153 -1.96 -2.16 -11.84
C LEU A 153 -1.36 -0.75 -11.94
N GLU A 154 -1.17 -0.06 -10.83
CA GLU A 154 -0.60 1.29 -10.77
C GLU A 154 0.84 1.31 -11.31
N MET A 155 1.64 0.27 -11.06
CA MET A 155 2.96 0.11 -11.67
C MET A 155 2.90 0.04 -13.21
N CYS A 156 1.76 -0.32 -13.80
CA CYS A 156 1.56 -0.42 -15.25
C CYS A 156 0.89 0.81 -15.87
N PHE A 157 0.15 1.63 -15.10
CA PHE A 157 -0.75 2.65 -15.65
C PHE A 157 -0.06 3.73 -16.48
N ALA A 158 1.15 4.14 -16.11
CA ALA A 158 1.90 5.16 -16.82
C ALA A 158 2.54 4.66 -18.12
N ASN A 159 2.64 3.35 -18.32
CA ASN A 159 3.15 2.76 -19.55
C ASN A 159 2.05 2.69 -20.61
N VAL A 160 2.45 2.74 -21.88
CA VAL A 160 1.56 2.55 -23.05
C VAL A 160 1.55 1.12 -23.55
N GLU A 161 2.53 0.32 -23.17
CA GLU A 161 2.71 -1.08 -23.59
C GLU A 161 3.19 -1.93 -22.40
N GLY A 162 3.07 -3.25 -22.53
CA GLY A 162 3.52 -4.21 -21.53
C GLY A 162 2.57 -4.40 -20.37
N GLY A 163 2.78 -5.49 -19.66
CA GLY A 163 2.03 -5.91 -18.49
C GLY A 163 2.83 -6.89 -17.64
N MET A 164 2.15 -7.77 -16.91
CA MET A 164 2.79 -8.67 -15.96
C MET A 164 2.20 -10.07 -16.01
N GLU A 165 3.05 -11.07 -15.81
CA GLU A 165 2.66 -12.43 -15.46
C GLU A 165 3.04 -12.69 -14.01
N ILE A 166 2.03 -12.91 -13.14
CA ILE A 166 2.14 -13.01 -11.69
C ILE A 166 1.68 -14.39 -11.25
N ASN A 167 2.50 -15.08 -10.47
CA ASN A 167 2.20 -16.35 -9.84
C ASN A 167 2.21 -16.21 -8.31
N LEU A 168 1.10 -16.56 -7.68
CA LEU A 168 0.86 -16.39 -6.25
C LEU A 168 1.03 -17.69 -5.43
N ASP A 169 1.48 -18.78 -6.04
CA ASP A 169 1.58 -20.10 -5.38
C ASP A 169 2.48 -20.12 -4.16
N LYS A 170 3.50 -19.25 -4.14
CA LYS A 170 4.43 -19.13 -3.02
C LYS A 170 3.90 -18.31 -1.84
N ILE A 171 2.79 -17.61 -2.01
CA ILE A 171 2.10 -16.93 -0.91
C ILE A 171 1.32 -17.99 -0.13
N LYS A 172 1.55 -18.05 1.20
CA LYS A 172 0.99 -19.10 2.08
C LYS A 172 -0.54 -19.02 2.21
N GLU A 173 -1.10 -17.80 2.18
CA GLU A 173 -2.55 -17.59 2.19
C GLU A 173 -3.21 -18.31 1.00
N GLN A 174 -4.35 -18.94 1.23
CA GLN A 174 -5.10 -19.67 0.20
C GLN A 174 -6.26 -18.85 -0.37
N ASP A 175 -6.78 -17.92 0.40
CA ASP A 175 -7.85 -17.03 -0.05
C ASP A 175 -7.28 -15.97 -1.00
N LEU A 176 -7.63 -16.11 -2.28
CA LEU A 176 -7.18 -15.20 -3.33
C LEU A 176 -7.65 -13.75 -3.09
N ILE A 177 -8.83 -13.56 -2.51
CA ILE A 177 -9.37 -12.23 -2.20
C ILE A 177 -8.48 -11.55 -1.15
N LYS A 178 -8.09 -12.28 -0.11
CA LYS A 178 -7.14 -11.75 0.88
C LYS A 178 -5.79 -11.41 0.25
N ILE A 179 -5.25 -12.29 -0.59
CA ILE A 179 -3.96 -12.05 -1.25
C ILE A 179 -4.00 -10.76 -2.09
N LEU A 180 -5.07 -10.58 -2.87
CA LEU A 180 -5.16 -9.47 -3.82
C LEU A 180 -5.53 -8.15 -3.18
N PHE A 181 -6.37 -8.15 -2.13
CA PHE A 181 -7.03 -6.95 -1.61
C PHE A 181 -6.71 -6.61 -0.16
N ALA A 182 -5.92 -7.42 0.57
CA ALA A 182 -5.45 -7.04 1.89
C ALA A 182 -4.46 -5.87 1.79
N GLU A 183 -4.62 -4.92 2.70
CA GLU A 183 -3.82 -3.68 2.76
C GLU A 183 -2.75 -3.78 3.86
N ASN A 184 -2.22 -4.98 4.08
CA ASN A 184 -1.08 -5.16 4.96
C ASN A 184 0.14 -4.38 4.43
N PRO A 185 0.90 -3.68 5.30
CA PRO A 185 2.06 -2.93 4.85
C PRO A 185 3.09 -3.83 4.17
N GLY A 186 3.54 -3.41 3.02
CA GLY A 186 4.50 -4.13 2.19
C GLY A 186 4.87 -3.35 0.94
N ILE A 187 5.72 -3.93 0.13
CA ILE A 187 6.18 -3.31 -1.12
C ILE A 187 6.34 -4.36 -2.22
N VAL A 188 6.07 -3.96 -3.45
CA VAL A 188 6.46 -4.70 -4.65
C VAL A 188 7.67 -4.02 -5.27
N ILE A 189 8.72 -4.77 -5.53
CA ILE A 189 9.91 -4.27 -6.22
C ILE A 189 10.16 -5.06 -7.51
N GLN A 190 10.64 -4.36 -8.53
CA GLN A 190 11.16 -4.94 -9.77
C GLN A 190 12.68 -4.94 -9.74
N VAL A 191 13.29 -6.08 -9.97
CA VAL A 191 14.73 -6.29 -9.88
C VAL A 191 15.24 -6.88 -11.19
N SER A 192 16.31 -6.31 -11.75
CA SER A 192 17.00 -6.89 -12.91
C SER A 192 17.50 -8.31 -12.58
N ASP A 193 17.36 -9.20 -13.56
CA ASP A 193 17.84 -10.59 -13.40
C ASP A 193 19.32 -10.68 -13.07
N LYS A 194 20.11 -9.66 -13.42
CA LYS A 194 21.53 -9.54 -13.09
C LYS A 194 21.80 -9.33 -11.61
N HIS A 195 20.82 -8.74 -10.88
CA HIS A 195 20.98 -8.34 -9.48
C HIS A 195 20.21 -9.23 -8.50
N LYS A 196 19.51 -10.27 -8.97
CA LYS A 196 18.66 -11.12 -8.14
C LYS A 196 19.38 -11.69 -6.92
N GLU A 197 20.58 -12.21 -7.11
CA GLU A 197 21.32 -12.86 -6.02
C GLU A 197 21.80 -11.83 -4.97
N ALA A 198 22.23 -10.64 -5.41
CA ALA A 198 22.60 -9.57 -4.48
C ALA A 198 21.39 -9.07 -3.67
N VAL A 199 20.21 -8.95 -4.32
CA VAL A 199 18.98 -8.56 -3.62
C VAL A 199 18.56 -9.61 -2.60
N LYS A 200 18.56 -10.89 -2.98
CA LYS A 200 18.23 -11.99 -2.05
C LYS A 200 19.17 -12.00 -0.85
N GLN A 201 20.49 -11.90 -1.08
CA GLN A 201 21.46 -11.90 -0.01
C GLN A 201 21.20 -10.78 1.01
N ILE A 202 20.92 -9.55 0.54
CA ILE A 202 20.62 -8.42 1.44
C ILE A 202 19.36 -8.68 2.27
N LEU A 203 18.30 -9.21 1.66
CA LEU A 203 17.06 -9.52 2.36
C LEU A 203 17.24 -10.66 3.36
N GLU A 204 17.98 -11.70 2.99
CA GLU A 204 18.29 -12.86 3.85
C GLU A 204 19.19 -12.47 5.02
N ASP A 205 20.21 -11.65 4.79
CA ASP A 205 21.10 -11.15 5.85
C ASP A 205 20.35 -10.26 6.86
N ALA A 206 19.34 -9.55 6.39
CA ALA A 206 18.43 -8.76 7.24
C ALA A 206 17.30 -9.59 7.89
N GLY A 207 17.20 -10.89 7.61
CA GLY A 207 16.11 -11.74 8.11
C GLY A 207 14.75 -11.41 7.52
N VAL A 208 14.69 -10.76 6.35
CA VAL A 208 13.48 -10.25 5.72
C VAL A 208 12.92 -11.25 4.71
N GLY A 209 11.66 -11.64 4.92
CA GLY A 209 10.94 -12.52 4.00
C GLY A 209 10.56 -11.84 2.70
N TYR A 210 10.70 -12.56 1.58
CA TYR A 210 10.27 -12.09 0.27
C TYR A 210 9.63 -13.21 -0.56
N VAL A 211 8.75 -12.83 -1.46
CA VAL A 211 8.09 -13.76 -2.39
C VAL A 211 8.34 -13.31 -3.82
N LYS A 212 8.88 -14.22 -4.65
CA LYS A 212 8.94 -14.00 -6.09
C LYS A 212 7.52 -14.06 -6.66
N LEU A 213 7.05 -12.97 -7.25
CA LEU A 213 5.74 -12.87 -7.85
C LEU A 213 5.71 -13.24 -9.34
N GLY A 214 6.66 -12.72 -10.13
CA GLY A 214 6.57 -12.90 -11.59
C GLY A 214 7.55 -12.05 -12.39
N LYS A 215 7.16 -11.71 -13.60
CA LYS A 215 7.98 -11.01 -14.58
C LYS A 215 7.14 -10.04 -15.44
N PRO A 216 7.75 -9.03 -16.08
CA PRO A 216 7.07 -8.24 -17.10
C PRO A 216 6.80 -9.08 -18.37
N THR A 217 5.77 -8.67 -19.12
CA THR A 217 5.39 -9.26 -20.42
C THR A 217 5.13 -8.15 -21.44
N ASP A 218 5.07 -8.50 -22.71
CA ASP A 218 4.76 -7.55 -23.80
C ASP A 218 3.24 -7.31 -23.92
N GLU A 219 2.44 -8.18 -23.33
CA GLU A 219 0.98 -8.12 -23.38
C GLU A 219 0.41 -7.04 -22.45
N ARG A 220 -0.60 -6.27 -22.90
CA ARG A 220 -1.17 -5.15 -22.13
C ARG A 220 -2.23 -5.61 -21.11
N HIS A 221 -1.88 -6.60 -20.29
CA HIS A 221 -2.69 -7.08 -19.18
C HIS A 221 -1.83 -7.61 -18.03
N ILE A 222 -2.42 -7.76 -16.87
CA ILE A 222 -1.85 -8.52 -15.76
C ILE A 222 -2.52 -9.89 -15.74
N LEU A 223 -1.72 -10.94 -15.89
CA LEU A 223 -2.15 -12.33 -15.74
C LEU A 223 -1.77 -12.80 -14.33
N VAL A 224 -2.75 -13.16 -13.51
CA VAL A 224 -2.54 -13.63 -12.14
C VAL A 224 -2.93 -15.09 -12.05
N SER A 225 -2.04 -15.94 -11.55
CA SER A 225 -2.30 -17.37 -11.34
C SER A 225 -2.11 -17.78 -9.88
N LYS A 226 -2.97 -18.71 -9.40
CA LYS A 226 -2.81 -19.43 -8.13
C LYS A 226 -3.44 -20.80 -8.23
N GLY A 227 -2.63 -21.87 -8.08
CA GLY A 227 -3.04 -23.23 -8.40
C GLY A 227 -3.53 -23.33 -9.85
N ASP A 228 -4.69 -23.93 -10.05
CA ASP A 228 -5.31 -24.06 -11.38
C ASP A 228 -6.10 -22.81 -11.83
N ALA A 229 -6.26 -21.82 -10.95
CA ALA A 229 -7.02 -20.61 -11.26
C ALA A 229 -6.14 -19.56 -11.92
N THR A 230 -6.67 -18.92 -12.97
CA THR A 230 -6.01 -17.84 -13.70
C THR A 230 -6.99 -16.70 -13.94
N TYR A 231 -6.57 -15.47 -13.69
CA TYR A 231 -7.37 -14.26 -13.86
C TYR A 231 -6.59 -13.26 -14.70
N GLN A 232 -7.29 -12.54 -15.55
CA GLN A 232 -6.71 -11.52 -16.43
C GLN A 232 -7.32 -10.16 -16.15
N PHE A 233 -6.47 -9.14 -15.96
CA PHE A 233 -6.87 -7.77 -15.74
C PHE A 233 -6.35 -6.90 -16.90
N GLY A 234 -7.27 -6.33 -17.68
CA GLY A 234 -6.94 -5.40 -18.76
C GLY A 234 -6.49 -4.06 -18.20
N ILE A 235 -5.22 -3.69 -18.39
CA ILE A 235 -4.60 -2.53 -17.74
C ILE A 235 -5.29 -1.23 -18.12
N ASP A 236 -5.56 -1.00 -19.41
CA ASP A 236 -6.17 0.27 -19.86
C ASP A 236 -7.58 0.45 -19.34
N TYR A 237 -8.37 -0.63 -19.33
CA TYR A 237 -9.71 -0.61 -18.73
C TYR A 237 -9.65 -0.30 -17.22
N MET A 238 -8.76 -0.96 -16.49
CA MET A 238 -8.61 -0.74 -15.05
C MET A 238 -8.10 0.66 -14.74
N ARG A 239 -7.18 1.22 -15.55
CA ARG A 239 -6.74 2.61 -15.43
C ARG A 239 -7.90 3.59 -15.62
N ASP A 240 -8.74 3.36 -16.63
CA ASP A 240 -9.87 4.24 -16.91
C ASP A 240 -10.91 4.18 -15.78
N VAL A 241 -11.15 3.00 -15.18
CA VAL A 241 -11.99 2.86 -13.97
C VAL A 241 -11.35 3.60 -12.78
N TRP A 242 -10.06 3.39 -12.53
CA TRP A 242 -9.31 4.02 -11.44
C TRP A 242 -9.34 5.55 -11.53
N TYR A 243 -9.19 6.09 -12.73
CA TYR A 243 -9.16 7.54 -12.96
C TYR A 243 -10.56 8.19 -13.06
N SER A 244 -11.62 7.42 -13.33
CA SER A 244 -12.93 7.93 -13.71
C SER A 244 -13.54 8.89 -12.69
N THR A 245 -13.43 8.60 -11.39
CA THR A 245 -13.98 9.46 -10.33
C THR A 245 -13.29 10.81 -10.29
N SER A 246 -11.97 10.84 -10.34
CA SER A 246 -11.18 12.08 -10.38
C SER A 246 -11.49 12.90 -11.64
N TYR A 247 -11.57 12.23 -12.78
CA TYR A 247 -11.94 12.86 -14.04
C TYR A 247 -13.32 13.50 -14.02
N LEU A 248 -14.32 12.76 -13.51
CA LEU A 248 -15.70 13.28 -13.42
C LEU A 248 -15.82 14.45 -12.45
N LEU A 249 -15.08 14.42 -11.35
CA LEU A 249 -15.04 15.51 -10.39
C LEU A 249 -14.39 16.76 -10.98
N ASP A 250 -13.24 16.61 -11.60
CA ASP A 250 -12.51 17.70 -12.27
C ASP A 250 -13.35 18.32 -13.39
N ARG A 251 -13.94 17.48 -14.25
CA ARG A 251 -14.86 17.92 -15.29
C ARG A 251 -16.04 18.72 -14.72
N LYS A 252 -16.63 18.28 -13.59
CA LYS A 252 -17.74 18.99 -12.96
C LYS A 252 -17.32 20.35 -12.42
N GLN A 253 -16.12 20.45 -11.86
CA GLN A 253 -15.56 21.71 -11.38
C GLN A 253 -15.26 22.67 -12.53
N SER A 254 -14.67 22.19 -13.61
CA SER A 254 -14.30 22.98 -14.79
C SER A 254 -15.53 23.48 -15.56
N MET A 255 -16.61 22.71 -15.65
CA MET A 255 -17.86 23.11 -16.32
C MET A 255 -18.63 24.20 -15.58
N ASN A 256 -18.36 24.46 -14.31
CA ASN A 256 -19.06 25.45 -13.49
C ASN A 256 -18.40 26.83 -13.43
N GLY A 257 -17.54 27.19 -14.39
CA GLY A 257 -17.19 28.60 -14.61
C GLY A 257 -15.76 29.02 -14.37
N TRP A 258 -14.80 28.16 -14.62
CA TRP A 258 -13.40 28.56 -14.78
C TRP A 258 -12.92 28.10 -16.16
N ALA A 259 -13.27 28.88 -17.17
CA ALA A 259 -12.60 28.89 -18.45
C ALA A 259 -11.58 30.05 -18.45
#